data_c07a9830c31fb65050900cf50d172bba
#
_entry.id   c07a9830c31fb65050900cf50d172bba
#
_cell.length_a   1.000
_cell.length_b   1.000
_cell.length_c   1.000
_cell.angle_alpha   90.00
_cell.angle_beta   90.00
_cell.angle_gamma   90.00
#
_symmetry.space_group_name_H-M   'P 1'
#
loop_
_entity.id
_entity.type
_entity.pdbx_description
1 polymer ?
#
loop_
_entity_poly.entity_id
_entity_poly.type
_entity_poly.pdbx_seq_one_letter_code
_entity_poly.pdbx_strand_id
1 'polypeptide(L)'
;VSVSAADKSMIGAYSGAAALKKQGAANSSKFGGTLAGAVAYNGVKTGVTAQIKDAAITDAQSITNLATREGAVVAAGLALGVDTATTGGATSLNAGVSASVNEINSGTHAVMNNVTTNNAKGKTAVNNIAQSKDIQVAGGITAQYAKGGGIGIGAAVSSLHAANDIQSRITNSDLHDIGTLKAYAQTDLVQVGTVLSAGVIQGHTGN
;
A
#
# COMPACT_ATOMS: atom_id res chain seq x y z
N VAL A 1 1.04 -33.97 10.81
CA VAL A 1 0.19 -32.92 11.41
C VAL A 1 0.45 -31.62 10.64
N SER A 2 -0.60 -30.93 10.22
CA SER A 2 -0.48 -29.64 9.54
C SER A 2 -1.47 -28.65 10.10
N VAL A 3 -0.97 -27.45 10.43
CA VAL A 3 -1.76 -26.28 10.80
C VAL A 3 -1.35 -25.16 9.86
N SER A 4 -2.31 -24.53 9.19
CA SER A 4 -2.04 -23.43 8.30
C SER A 4 -3.03 -22.29 8.51
N ALA A 5 -2.54 -21.08 8.44
CA ALA A 5 -3.33 -19.86 8.39
C ALA A 5 -2.84 -19.01 7.21
N ALA A 6 -3.76 -18.49 6.43
CA ALA A 6 -3.44 -17.67 5.27
C ALA A 6 -4.36 -16.47 5.15
N ASP A 7 -3.80 -15.33 4.78
CA ASP A 7 -4.53 -14.13 4.38
C ASP A 7 -4.09 -13.70 2.97
N LYS A 8 -5.08 -13.45 2.10
CA LYS A 8 -4.87 -12.89 0.76
C LYS A 8 -5.82 -11.72 0.59
N SER A 9 -5.31 -10.52 0.72
CA SER A 9 -6.12 -9.32 0.67
C SER A 9 -5.60 -8.32 -0.36
N MET A 10 -6.52 -7.67 -1.08
CA MET A 10 -6.23 -6.54 -1.95
C MET A 10 -7.11 -5.37 -1.56
N ILE A 11 -6.51 -4.22 -1.31
CA ILE A 11 -7.20 -2.99 -0.91
C ILE A 11 -6.78 -1.88 -1.85
N GLY A 12 -7.77 -1.15 -2.37
CA GLY A 12 -7.55 -0.01 -3.24
C GLY A 12 -8.31 1.23 -2.78
N ALA A 13 -7.65 2.37 -2.76
CA ALA A 13 -8.28 3.68 -2.62
C ALA A 13 -7.93 4.55 -3.82
N TYR A 14 -8.95 5.09 -4.43
CA TYR A 14 -8.81 6.00 -5.57
C TYR A 14 -9.57 7.28 -5.28
N SER A 15 -8.94 8.41 -5.56
CA SER A 15 -9.58 9.71 -5.42
C SER A 15 -9.33 10.56 -6.65
N GLY A 16 -10.32 11.36 -7.02
CA GLY A 16 -10.21 12.28 -8.16
C GLY A 16 -10.88 13.61 -7.84
N ALA A 17 -10.27 14.70 -8.28
CA ALA A 17 -10.86 16.02 -8.26
C ALA A 17 -10.59 16.72 -9.59
N ALA A 18 -11.61 17.42 -10.11
CA ALA A 18 -11.47 18.27 -11.27
C ALA A 18 -12.09 19.65 -10.98
N ALA A 19 -11.34 20.69 -11.27
CA ALA A 19 -11.83 22.05 -11.19
C ALA A 19 -11.79 22.68 -12.59
N LEU A 20 -12.96 23.08 -13.09
CA LEU A 20 -13.14 23.66 -14.41
C LEU A 20 -13.62 25.09 -14.27
N LYS A 21 -12.94 26.03 -14.90
CA LYS A 21 -13.37 27.40 -14.99
C LYS A 21 -13.39 27.87 -16.44
N LYS A 22 -14.52 28.43 -16.83
CA LYS A 22 -14.67 29.12 -18.12
C LYS A 22 -14.92 30.61 -17.83
N GLN A 23 -14.03 31.45 -18.28
CA GLN A 23 -14.19 32.90 -18.15
C GLN A 23 -14.71 33.48 -19.43
N GLY A 24 -15.93 34.02 -19.45
CA GLY A 24 -16.55 34.69 -20.60
C GLY A 24 -16.03 36.10 -20.81
N ALA A 25 -16.26 36.64 -21.99
CA ALA A 25 -15.87 37.98 -22.41
C ALA A 25 -16.74 39.07 -21.77
N ALA A 26 -16.60 39.35 -20.49
CA ALA A 26 -17.24 40.48 -19.89
C ALA A 26 -16.21 41.28 -19.06
N ASN A 27 -15.94 42.47 -19.58
CA ASN A 27 -15.29 43.63 -18.94
C ASN A 27 -14.73 43.43 -17.56
N SER A 28 -13.44 43.31 -17.46
CA SER A 28 -12.57 43.76 -16.41
C SER A 28 -11.41 42.77 -16.13
N SER A 29 -10.25 43.32 -15.87
CA SER A 29 -9.06 42.66 -15.34
C SER A 29 -9.39 41.96 -13.97
N LYS A 30 -9.99 40.77 -14.02
CA LYS A 30 -10.29 40.02 -12.84
C LYS A 30 -9.30 38.85 -12.71
N PHE A 31 -8.68 38.78 -11.55
CA PHE A 31 -7.93 37.60 -11.14
C PHE A 31 -8.91 36.43 -10.97
N GLY A 32 -8.57 35.31 -11.56
CA GLY A 32 -9.34 34.09 -11.46
C GLY A 32 -8.47 32.89 -11.14
N GLY A 33 -9.06 31.83 -10.65
CA GLY A 33 -8.29 30.62 -10.39
C GLY A 33 -9.16 29.39 -10.18
N THR A 34 -8.54 28.23 -10.30
CA THR A 34 -9.12 26.93 -9.94
C THR A 34 -8.25 26.26 -8.89
N LEU A 35 -8.89 25.54 -7.99
CA LEU A 35 -8.22 24.69 -7.02
C LEU A 35 -8.81 23.28 -7.10
N ALA A 36 -7.97 22.29 -7.36
CA ALA A 36 -8.34 20.88 -7.34
C ALA A 36 -7.49 20.13 -6.33
N GLY A 37 -8.12 19.31 -5.50
CA GLY A 37 -7.41 18.50 -4.50
C GLY A 37 -7.95 17.07 -4.46
N ALA A 38 -7.06 16.09 -4.42
CA ALA A 38 -7.40 14.69 -4.32
C ALA A 38 -6.53 13.99 -3.27
N VAL A 39 -7.14 13.22 -2.39
CA VAL A 39 -6.43 12.42 -1.38
C VAL A 39 -6.94 10.99 -1.42
N ALA A 40 -6.04 10.03 -1.55
CA ALA A 40 -6.31 8.61 -1.41
C ALA A 40 -5.51 8.06 -0.22
N TYR A 41 -6.18 7.41 0.72
CA TYR A 41 -5.56 6.83 1.89
C TYR A 41 -6.04 5.39 2.11
N ASN A 42 -5.09 4.48 2.33
CA ASN A 42 -5.35 3.15 2.82
C ASN A 42 -4.59 2.92 4.13
N GLY A 43 -5.31 2.55 5.17
CA GLY A 43 -4.76 2.02 6.41
C GLY A 43 -5.16 0.56 6.55
N VAL A 44 -4.18 -0.34 6.58
CA VAL A 44 -4.40 -1.79 6.68
C VAL A 44 -3.77 -2.29 7.96
N LYS A 45 -4.58 -2.93 8.80
CA LYS A 45 -4.11 -3.63 9.99
C LYS A 45 -4.64 -5.05 9.97
N THR A 46 -3.75 -6.02 9.79
CA THR A 46 -4.13 -7.43 9.69
C THR A 46 -3.18 -8.30 10.52
N GLY A 47 -3.66 -9.49 10.91
CA GLY A 47 -2.83 -10.48 11.60
C GLY A 47 -3.17 -11.89 11.12
N VAL A 48 -2.14 -12.68 10.85
CA VAL A 48 -2.24 -14.10 10.51
C VAL A 48 -1.44 -14.89 11.53
N THR A 49 -2.08 -15.80 12.22
CA THR A 49 -1.40 -16.66 13.20
C THR A 49 -1.75 -18.12 12.98
N ALA A 50 -0.74 -18.92 12.69
CA ALA A 50 -0.82 -20.36 12.76
C ALA A 50 -0.20 -20.83 14.09
N GLN A 51 -0.95 -21.57 14.88
CA GLN A 51 -0.50 -21.96 16.21
C GLN A 51 -0.72 -23.45 16.50
N ILE A 52 0.32 -24.10 17.01
CA ILE A 52 0.24 -25.40 17.69
C ILE A 52 0.59 -25.14 19.15
N LYS A 53 -0.34 -25.46 20.04
CA LYS A 53 -0.18 -25.20 21.47
C LYS A 53 -0.67 -26.36 22.32
N ASP A 54 0.04 -26.60 23.44
CA ASP A 54 -0.31 -27.60 24.45
C ASP A 54 -0.58 -28.99 23.83
N ALA A 55 0.31 -29.43 22.93
CA ALA A 55 0.11 -30.64 22.12
C ALA A 55 1.19 -31.69 22.38
N ALA A 56 0.77 -32.95 22.55
CA ALA A 56 1.63 -34.11 22.48
C ALA A 56 1.41 -34.79 21.10
N ILE A 57 2.46 -34.89 20.31
CA ILE A 57 2.41 -35.45 18.96
C ILE A 57 3.29 -36.68 18.89
N THR A 58 2.67 -37.84 18.66
CA THR A 58 3.37 -39.11 18.58
C THR A 58 3.35 -39.69 17.18
N ASP A 59 4.44 -40.37 16.80
CA ASP A 59 4.59 -41.09 15.54
C ASP A 59 4.28 -40.28 14.26
N ALA A 60 4.51 -38.98 14.29
CA ALA A 60 4.31 -38.12 13.15
C ALA A 60 5.55 -38.09 12.24
N GLN A 61 5.38 -38.31 10.95
CA GLN A 61 6.47 -38.15 9.95
C GLN A 61 6.79 -36.68 9.74
N SER A 62 5.78 -35.82 9.80
CA SER A 62 5.96 -34.37 9.66
C SER A 62 4.99 -33.57 10.52
N ILE A 63 5.47 -32.43 10.99
CA ILE A 63 4.69 -31.39 11.66
C ILE A 63 4.94 -30.09 10.88
N THR A 64 3.88 -29.50 10.35
CA THR A 64 3.96 -28.23 9.62
C THR A 64 3.04 -27.21 10.25
N ASN A 65 3.61 -26.10 10.67
CA ASN A 65 2.90 -24.93 11.17
C ASN A 65 3.25 -23.73 10.27
N LEU A 66 2.29 -23.30 9.46
CA LEU A 66 2.53 -22.34 8.38
C LEU A 66 1.58 -21.16 8.48
N ALA A 67 2.13 -19.98 8.68
CA ALA A 67 1.41 -18.72 8.55
C ALA A 67 1.86 -18.00 7.28
N THR A 68 0.93 -17.66 6.40
CA THR A 68 1.24 -16.95 5.14
C THR A 68 0.33 -15.73 4.99
N ARG A 69 0.92 -14.64 4.53
CA ARG A 69 0.20 -13.44 4.14
C ARG A 69 0.64 -13.00 2.75
N GLU A 70 -0.34 -12.70 1.89
CA GLU A 70 -0.13 -12.07 0.59
C GLU A 70 -1.04 -10.84 0.52
N GLY A 71 -0.48 -9.64 0.58
CA GLY A 71 -1.21 -8.39 0.58
C GLY A 71 -0.86 -7.50 -0.60
N ALA A 72 -1.87 -6.85 -1.19
CA ALA A 72 -1.67 -5.78 -2.15
C ALA A 72 -2.47 -4.54 -1.74
N VAL A 73 -1.80 -3.39 -1.67
CA VAL A 73 -2.43 -2.11 -1.29
C VAL A 73 -2.09 -1.06 -2.34
N VAL A 74 -3.13 -0.46 -2.91
CA VAL A 74 -3.01 0.54 -3.98
C VAL A 74 -3.72 1.82 -3.59
N ALA A 75 -3.03 2.96 -3.64
CA ALA A 75 -3.63 4.28 -3.52
C ALA A 75 -3.30 5.14 -4.75
N ALA A 76 -4.29 5.78 -5.34
CA ALA A 76 -4.07 6.72 -6.44
C ALA A 76 -4.91 7.98 -6.30
N GLY A 77 -4.25 9.13 -6.43
CA GLY A 77 -4.88 10.45 -6.42
C GLY A 77 -4.71 11.17 -7.76
N LEU A 78 -5.80 11.73 -8.30
CA LEU A 78 -5.79 12.53 -9.52
C LEU A 78 -6.41 13.91 -9.25
N ALA A 79 -5.67 14.98 -9.50
CA ALA A 79 -6.19 16.34 -9.45
C ALA A 79 -5.99 17.07 -10.79
N LEU A 80 -7.10 17.53 -11.38
CA LEU A 80 -7.11 18.24 -12.65
C LEU A 80 -7.64 19.66 -12.46
N GLY A 81 -6.92 20.66 -12.94
CA GLY A 81 -7.37 22.04 -13.01
C GLY A 81 -7.34 22.56 -14.44
N VAL A 82 -8.47 23.05 -14.92
CA VAL A 82 -8.59 23.64 -16.27
C VAL A 82 -9.20 25.02 -16.20
N ASP A 83 -8.47 26.02 -16.67
CA ASP A 83 -8.98 27.37 -16.84
C ASP A 83 -8.89 27.77 -18.32
N THR A 84 -10.01 28.17 -18.89
CA THR A 84 -10.10 28.67 -20.25
C THR A 84 -10.57 30.10 -20.25
N ALA A 85 -9.65 31.05 -20.14
CA ALA A 85 -9.94 32.46 -20.35
C ALA A 85 -10.05 32.76 -21.86
N THR A 86 -11.13 33.39 -22.31
CA THR A 86 -11.39 33.69 -23.73
C THR A 86 -10.97 35.09 -24.15
N THR A 87 -10.55 35.94 -23.22
CA THR A 87 -10.19 37.35 -23.53
C THR A 87 -8.85 37.75 -22.90
N GLY A 88 -8.06 38.52 -23.63
CA GLY A 88 -6.77 39.03 -23.19
C GLY A 88 -6.88 39.91 -21.95
N GLY A 89 -5.90 39.78 -21.05
CA GLY A 89 -5.75 40.61 -19.82
C GLY A 89 -6.22 39.96 -18.53
N ALA A 90 -6.83 38.80 -18.53
CA ALA A 90 -7.17 38.08 -17.32
C ALA A 90 -6.00 37.19 -16.84
N THR A 91 -5.55 37.38 -15.60
CA THR A 91 -4.57 36.51 -14.95
C THR A 91 -5.31 35.41 -14.19
N SER A 92 -4.93 34.15 -14.41
CA SER A 92 -5.49 33.04 -13.66
C SER A 92 -4.41 32.23 -12.95
N LEU A 93 -4.75 31.73 -11.77
CA LEU A 93 -3.93 30.81 -11.00
C LEU A 93 -4.67 29.47 -10.84
N ASN A 94 -4.11 28.42 -11.41
CA ASN A 94 -4.64 27.07 -11.25
C ASN A 94 -3.73 26.28 -10.34
N ALA A 95 -4.26 25.74 -9.28
CA ALA A 95 -3.53 24.90 -8.38
C ALA A 95 -4.16 23.51 -8.29
N GLY A 96 -3.32 22.48 -8.28
CA GLY A 96 -3.75 21.10 -8.08
C GLY A 96 -2.85 20.39 -7.10
N VAL A 97 -3.45 19.69 -6.14
CA VAL A 97 -2.72 18.88 -5.19
C VAL A 97 -3.29 17.48 -5.18
N SER A 98 -2.43 16.47 -5.32
CA SER A 98 -2.84 15.09 -5.09
C SER A 98 -1.94 14.44 -4.04
N ALA A 99 -2.55 13.66 -3.16
CA ALA A 99 -1.82 12.86 -2.18
C ALA A 99 -2.33 11.43 -2.20
N SER A 100 -1.40 10.48 -2.11
CA SER A 100 -1.73 9.07 -1.96
C SER A 100 -0.86 8.46 -0.86
N VAL A 101 -1.51 7.78 0.09
CA VAL A 101 -0.87 7.22 1.26
C VAL A 101 -1.30 5.77 1.44
N ASN A 102 -0.34 4.89 1.57
CA ASN A 102 -0.57 3.52 2.01
C ASN A 102 0.17 3.26 3.32
N GLU A 103 -0.54 2.75 4.30
CA GLU A 103 0.00 2.29 5.56
C GLU A 103 -0.39 0.83 5.78
N ILE A 104 0.60 -0.05 5.97
CA ILE A 104 0.39 -1.45 6.35
C ILE A 104 1.00 -1.67 7.74
N ASN A 105 0.18 -2.21 8.64
CA ASN A 105 0.64 -2.71 9.93
C ASN A 105 0.12 -4.14 10.07
N SER A 106 1.00 -5.11 9.89
CA SER A 106 0.61 -6.51 9.84
C SER A 106 1.48 -7.41 10.72
N GLY A 107 0.83 -8.47 11.25
CA GLY A 107 1.51 -9.55 11.95
C GLY A 107 1.36 -10.88 11.19
N THR A 108 2.44 -11.64 11.05
CA THR A 108 2.40 -12.99 10.49
C THR A 108 3.21 -13.90 11.39
N HIS A 109 2.51 -14.74 12.16
CA HIS A 109 3.14 -15.52 13.22
C HIS A 109 2.88 -17.01 13.04
N ALA A 110 3.95 -17.80 13.02
CA ALA A 110 3.91 -19.24 13.19
C ALA A 110 4.44 -19.59 14.58
N VAL A 111 3.57 -20.08 15.46
CA VAL A 111 3.90 -20.31 16.89
C VAL A 111 3.69 -21.76 17.26
N MET A 112 4.73 -22.38 17.78
CA MET A 112 4.65 -23.66 18.51
C MET A 112 4.97 -23.38 19.98
N ASN A 113 4.06 -23.73 20.88
CA ASN A 113 4.26 -23.51 22.31
C ASN A 113 3.76 -24.69 23.13
N ASN A 114 4.60 -25.17 24.04
CA ASN A 114 4.31 -26.32 24.89
C ASN A 114 3.94 -27.56 24.04
N VAL A 115 4.80 -27.89 23.07
CA VAL A 115 4.63 -29.02 22.17
C VAL A 115 5.67 -30.09 22.51
N THR A 116 5.22 -31.31 22.75
CA THR A 116 6.09 -32.47 22.93
C THR A 116 5.96 -33.39 21.72
N THR A 117 7.09 -33.80 21.15
CA THR A 117 7.10 -34.76 20.05
C THR A 117 7.81 -36.05 20.51
N ASN A 118 7.31 -37.19 20.04
CA ASN A 118 7.97 -38.48 20.17
C ASN A 118 7.65 -39.33 18.95
N ASN A 119 8.66 -39.87 18.28
CA ASN A 119 8.46 -40.73 17.12
C ASN A 119 9.27 -42.02 17.24
N ALA A 120 8.67 -43.04 17.85
CA ALA A 120 9.28 -44.34 18.01
C ALA A 120 9.54 -45.09 16.69
N LYS A 121 8.93 -44.65 15.59
CA LYS A 121 9.02 -45.27 14.26
C LYS A 121 10.01 -44.61 13.30
N GLY A 122 10.64 -43.52 13.76
CA GLY A 122 11.59 -42.81 12.89
C GLY A 122 11.92 -41.38 13.32
N LYS A 123 12.15 -40.53 12.36
CA LYS A 123 12.49 -39.12 12.58
C LYS A 123 11.38 -38.21 12.04
N THR A 124 11.02 -37.20 12.82
CA THR A 124 10.01 -36.22 12.48
C THR A 124 10.63 -35.00 11.77
N ALA A 125 10.05 -34.56 10.68
CA ALA A 125 10.37 -33.27 10.06
C ALA A 125 9.47 -32.19 10.66
N VAL A 126 10.05 -31.15 11.29
CA VAL A 126 9.32 -30.03 11.90
C VAL A 126 9.55 -28.78 11.07
N ASN A 127 8.47 -28.18 10.59
CA ASN A 127 8.46 -26.93 9.84
C ASN A 127 7.58 -25.91 10.57
N ASN A 128 8.18 -24.83 11.06
CA ASN A 128 7.48 -23.70 11.67
C ASN A 128 7.83 -22.44 10.90
N ILE A 129 6.90 -21.98 10.04
CA ILE A 129 7.23 -21.05 8.97
C ILE A 129 6.23 -19.90 8.99
N ALA A 130 6.75 -18.67 9.03
CA ALA A 130 5.98 -17.44 8.84
C ALA A 130 6.48 -16.72 7.59
N GLN A 131 5.58 -16.43 6.65
CA GLN A 131 5.91 -15.73 5.40
C GLN A 131 4.94 -14.61 5.13
N SER A 132 5.46 -13.42 4.79
CA SER A 132 4.67 -12.30 4.33
C SER A 132 5.20 -11.82 2.98
N LYS A 133 4.28 -11.58 2.06
CA LYS A 133 4.56 -10.97 0.77
C LYS A 133 3.60 -9.82 0.56
N ASP A 134 4.13 -8.60 0.57
CA ASP A 134 3.33 -7.39 0.46
C ASP A 134 3.76 -6.54 -0.73
N ILE A 135 2.77 -6.02 -1.45
CA ILE A 135 2.95 -5.08 -2.54
C ILE A 135 2.22 -3.79 -2.20
N GLN A 136 2.93 -2.69 -2.19
CA GLN A 136 2.36 -1.36 -2.00
C GLN A 136 2.60 -0.51 -3.24
N VAL A 137 1.55 0.11 -3.74
CA VAL A 137 1.64 1.07 -4.84
C VAL A 137 0.92 2.35 -4.43
N ALA A 138 1.61 3.48 -4.50
CA ALA A 138 0.99 4.78 -4.30
C ALA A 138 1.35 5.71 -5.46
N GLY A 139 0.35 6.37 -6.02
CA GLY A 139 0.52 7.28 -7.14
C GLY A 139 -0.27 8.57 -7.01
N GLY A 140 0.39 9.72 -7.26
CA GLY A 140 -0.25 11.02 -7.31
C GLY A 140 -0.04 11.67 -8.68
N ILE A 141 -1.13 12.11 -9.33
CA ILE A 141 -1.07 12.80 -10.61
C ILE A 141 -1.76 14.15 -10.46
N THR A 142 -1.08 15.21 -10.89
CA THR A 142 -1.68 16.52 -11.05
C THR A 142 -1.49 17.01 -12.48
N ALA A 143 -2.53 17.54 -13.10
CA ALA A 143 -2.44 18.20 -14.39
C ALA A 143 -3.17 19.54 -14.34
N GLN A 144 -2.51 20.58 -14.82
CA GLN A 144 -3.03 21.95 -14.85
C GLN A 144 -2.97 22.50 -16.27
N TYR A 145 -4.06 23.07 -16.72
CA TYR A 145 -4.12 23.77 -18.01
C TYR A 145 -4.60 25.20 -17.77
N ALA A 146 -3.85 26.16 -18.25
CA ALA A 146 -4.20 27.58 -18.22
C ALA A 146 -4.09 28.20 -19.61
N LYS A 147 -5.12 28.91 -20.05
CA LYS A 147 -5.15 29.67 -21.31
C LYS A 147 -5.28 31.19 -21.01
N GLY A 148 -4.60 32.02 -21.77
CA GLY A 148 -4.76 33.47 -21.64
C GLY A 148 -3.87 34.13 -20.58
N GLY A 149 -2.67 33.63 -20.32
CA GLY A 149 -1.71 34.22 -19.38
C GLY A 149 -1.82 33.73 -17.96
N GLY A 150 -2.45 32.57 -17.74
CA GLY A 150 -2.56 31.93 -16.43
C GLY A 150 -1.30 31.19 -16.00
N ILE A 151 -1.22 30.91 -14.69
CA ILE A 151 -0.17 30.08 -14.08
C ILE A 151 -0.83 28.80 -13.57
N GLY A 152 -0.26 27.64 -13.95
CA GLY A 152 -0.66 26.33 -13.43
C GLY A 152 0.40 25.79 -12.46
N ILE A 153 0.00 25.47 -11.25
CA ILE A 153 0.87 24.87 -10.23
C ILE A 153 0.28 23.51 -9.82
N GLY A 154 1.07 22.45 -9.93
CA GLY A 154 0.68 21.13 -9.51
C GLY A 154 1.66 20.56 -8.47
N ALA A 155 1.14 19.91 -7.44
CA ALA A 155 1.93 19.17 -6.49
C ALA A 155 1.33 17.77 -6.29
N ALA A 156 2.17 16.75 -6.35
CA ALA A 156 1.77 15.38 -6.06
C ALA A 156 2.67 14.77 -4.99
N VAL A 157 2.10 14.05 -4.05
CA VAL A 157 2.83 13.38 -2.98
C VAL A 157 2.37 11.92 -2.90
N SER A 158 3.31 11.01 -2.75
CA SER A 158 3.02 9.62 -2.44
C SER A 158 3.82 9.18 -1.22
N SER A 159 3.16 8.49 -0.29
CA SER A 159 3.77 7.96 0.93
C SER A 159 3.43 6.49 1.08
N LEU A 160 4.44 5.70 1.40
CA LEU A 160 4.37 4.27 1.59
C LEU A 160 5.00 3.92 2.94
N HIS A 161 4.23 3.31 3.82
CA HIS A 161 4.69 2.88 5.12
C HIS A 161 4.31 1.42 5.36
N ALA A 162 5.26 0.60 5.80
CA ALA A 162 5.01 -0.78 6.18
C ALA A 162 5.69 -1.09 7.53
N ALA A 163 4.88 -1.59 8.46
CA ALA A 163 5.34 -2.15 9.72
C ALA A 163 4.85 -3.60 9.79
N ASN A 164 5.75 -4.53 9.46
CA ASN A 164 5.44 -5.97 9.44
C ASN A 164 6.15 -6.66 10.59
N ASP A 165 5.37 -7.28 11.50
CA ASP A 165 5.88 -8.14 12.54
C ASP A 165 5.75 -9.61 12.09
N ILE A 166 6.89 -10.23 11.77
CA ILE A 166 6.91 -11.59 11.25
C ILE A 166 7.73 -12.47 12.18
N GLN A 167 7.09 -13.49 12.73
CA GLN A 167 7.71 -14.34 13.74
C GLN A 167 7.47 -15.82 13.45
N SER A 168 8.56 -16.59 13.49
CA SER A 168 8.51 -18.04 13.66
C SER A 168 9.09 -18.36 15.03
N ARG A 169 8.26 -18.88 15.93
CA ARG A 169 8.63 -19.11 17.32
C ARG A 169 8.31 -20.51 17.77
N ILE A 170 9.27 -21.14 18.41
CA ILE A 170 9.10 -22.42 19.13
C ILE A 170 9.54 -22.18 20.57
N THR A 171 8.62 -22.33 21.51
CA THR A 171 8.86 -22.04 22.94
C THR A 171 8.32 -23.15 23.81
N ASN A 172 8.95 -23.39 24.96
CA ASN A 172 8.53 -24.36 25.99
C ASN A 172 8.22 -25.75 25.40
N SER A 173 8.93 -26.14 24.33
CA SER A 173 8.63 -27.36 23.57
C SER A 173 9.77 -28.35 23.71
N ASP A 174 9.41 -29.62 23.85
CA ASP A 174 10.33 -30.72 23.94
C ASP A 174 10.23 -31.60 22.70
N LEU A 175 11.16 -31.42 21.77
CA LEU A 175 11.13 -32.01 20.44
C LEU A 175 12.08 -33.20 20.36
N HIS A 176 11.58 -34.38 20.59
CA HIS A 176 12.32 -35.66 20.47
C HIS A 176 12.21 -36.24 19.06
N ASP A 177 13.21 -37.04 18.68
CA ASP A 177 13.28 -37.77 17.43
C ASP A 177 13.12 -36.90 16.17
N ILE A 178 13.76 -35.73 16.18
CA ILE A 178 13.73 -34.80 15.07
C ILE A 178 14.79 -35.14 14.03
N GLY A 179 14.37 -35.27 12.78
CA GLY A 179 15.25 -35.42 11.61
C GLY A 179 15.62 -34.09 10.99
N THR A 180 14.63 -33.20 10.88
CA THR A 180 14.81 -31.86 10.31
C THR A 180 13.98 -30.85 11.09
N LEU A 181 14.59 -29.72 11.45
CA LEU A 181 13.90 -28.59 12.02
C LEU A 181 14.10 -27.35 11.11
N LYS A 182 13.01 -26.80 10.62
CA LYS A 182 12.96 -25.51 9.90
C LYS A 182 12.08 -24.55 10.65
N ALA A 183 12.68 -23.51 11.21
CA ALA A 183 11.97 -22.42 11.85
C ALA A 183 12.50 -21.11 11.22
N TYR A 184 11.70 -20.44 10.39
CA TYR A 184 12.09 -19.18 9.78
C TYR A 184 10.93 -18.24 9.57
N ALA A 185 11.23 -16.96 9.59
CA ALA A 185 10.34 -15.87 9.26
C ALA A 185 10.91 -15.12 8.05
N GLN A 186 10.08 -14.88 7.04
CA GLN A 186 10.48 -14.22 5.80
C GLN A 186 9.46 -13.15 5.41
N THR A 187 9.97 -11.99 4.98
CA THR A 187 9.15 -10.95 4.36
C THR A 187 9.71 -10.58 3.00
N ASP A 188 8.81 -10.48 2.03
CA ASP A 188 9.05 -9.89 0.72
C ASP A 188 8.17 -8.66 0.61
N LEU A 189 8.77 -7.47 0.53
CA LEU A 189 8.06 -6.20 0.43
C LEU A 189 8.46 -5.48 -0.85
N VAL A 190 7.47 -5.17 -1.68
CA VAL A 190 7.64 -4.33 -2.88
C VAL A 190 6.87 -3.04 -2.69
N GLN A 191 7.56 -1.92 -2.76
CA GLN A 191 6.98 -0.58 -2.64
C GLN A 191 7.25 0.21 -3.92
N VAL A 192 6.19 0.73 -4.54
CA VAL A 192 6.28 1.56 -5.74
C VAL A 192 5.54 2.88 -5.49
N GLY A 193 6.30 3.95 -5.42
CA GLY A 193 5.79 5.31 -5.32
C GLY A 193 5.97 6.05 -6.65
N THR A 194 4.91 6.66 -7.18
CA THR A 194 4.95 7.45 -8.41
C THR A 194 4.24 8.77 -8.22
N VAL A 195 4.89 9.85 -8.61
CA VAL A 195 4.29 11.18 -8.64
C VAL A 195 4.53 11.83 -10.00
N LEU A 196 3.48 12.41 -10.57
CA LEU A 196 3.54 13.12 -11.83
C LEU A 196 2.82 14.46 -11.68
N SER A 197 3.50 15.53 -12.05
CA SER A 197 2.90 16.87 -12.13
C SER A 197 3.16 17.46 -13.49
N ALA A 198 2.11 17.90 -14.17
CA ALA A 198 2.19 18.54 -15.47
C ALA A 198 1.40 19.86 -15.47
N GLY A 199 1.98 20.90 -16.03
CA GLY A 199 1.35 22.20 -16.24
C GLY A 199 1.50 22.63 -17.70
N VAL A 200 0.41 22.99 -18.34
CA VAL A 200 0.41 23.55 -19.69
C VAL A 200 -0.13 24.97 -19.66
N ILE A 201 0.68 25.92 -20.11
CA ILE A 201 0.32 27.33 -20.20
C ILE A 201 0.28 27.70 -21.71
N GLN A 202 -0.88 28.09 -22.17
CA GLN A 202 -1.03 28.61 -23.51
C GLN A 202 -1.11 30.14 -23.46
N GLY A 203 0.02 30.81 -23.78
CA GLY A 203 0.07 32.27 -23.88
C GLY A 203 -0.82 32.81 -25.00
N HIS A 204 -1.34 34.01 -24.80
CA HIS A 204 -1.98 34.76 -25.88
C HIS A 204 -0.88 35.49 -26.64
N THR A 205 -0.61 35.11 -27.91
CA THR A 205 0.12 35.97 -28.84
C THR A 205 -0.84 37.06 -29.26
N GLY A 206 -0.79 38.18 -28.55
CA GLY A 206 -1.46 39.39 -29.01
C GLY A 206 -0.77 39.89 -30.26
N ASN A 207 -1.52 40.09 -31.34
CA ASN A 207 -1.19 41.01 -32.40
C ASN A 207 -1.52 42.41 -31.96
#